data_3bf3715a47990d039c10d116792c1084
#
_entry.id   3bf3715a47990d039c10d116792c1084
#
_cell.length_a   1.000
_cell.length_b   1.000
_cell.length_c   1.000
_cell.angle_alpha   90.00
_cell.angle_beta   90.00
_cell.angle_gamma   90.00
#
_symmetry.space_group_name_H-M   'P 1'
#
loop_
_entity.id
_entity.type
_entity.pdbx_description
1 polymer ?
#
loop_
_entity_poly.entity_id
_entity_poly.type
_entity_poly.pdbx_seq_one_letter_code
_entity_poly.pdbx_strand_id
1 'polypeptide(L)'
;VPDEPTGSADPLTSAGDAVAAHEPEAAPPPRRLRLLLAVAAVVLSLDIVTKVLAVKLLPPGQPVSIIGDTVTWTLVRNSGAAFSMATGYTWVLTLIATGVVVGIFWMGRRLVSPWWAVGLGMILGGAMGNLVDRFFRAPGPLRGHVVDFLSVGWWPVFNVADPSVVGGAILLVVLSIFGFDFDTVGRRNTESKE
;
A
#
# COMPACT_ATOMS: atom_id res chain seq x y z
N VAL A 1 -14.28 -89.85 -41.17
CA VAL A 1 -14.77 -88.63 -40.65
C VAL A 1 -14.02 -88.34 -39.36
N PRO A 2 -13.28 -87.30 -39.21
CA PRO A 2 -13.44 -86.44 -38.06
C PRO A 2 -13.20 -84.96 -38.37
N ASP A 3 -13.87 -84.17 -37.59
CA ASP A 3 -14.02 -82.74 -37.60
C ASP A 3 -12.76 -81.99 -37.19
N GLU A 4 -12.50 -80.90 -37.83
CA GLU A 4 -11.59 -79.88 -37.40
C GLU A 4 -12.23 -78.98 -36.36
N PRO A 5 -11.48 -78.40 -35.40
CA PRO A 5 -11.90 -77.24 -34.65
C PRO A 5 -11.19 -75.95 -35.13
N THR A 6 -11.97 -75.04 -35.62
CA THR A 6 -11.59 -73.70 -35.96
C THR A 6 -11.13 -72.95 -34.70
N GLY A 7 -9.85 -72.54 -34.68
CA GLY A 7 -9.29 -71.65 -33.68
C GLY A 7 -9.67 -70.21 -33.98
N SER A 8 -10.45 -69.67 -33.08
CA SER A 8 -10.74 -68.25 -33.01
C SER A 8 -9.55 -67.49 -32.39
N ALA A 9 -8.92 -66.64 -33.18
CA ALA A 9 -7.89 -65.73 -32.70
C ALA A 9 -8.55 -64.51 -32.12
N ASP A 10 -8.39 -64.32 -30.81
CA ASP A 10 -8.72 -63.08 -30.13
C ASP A 10 -7.79 -61.93 -30.59
N PRO A 11 -8.33 -60.78 -31.00
CA PRO A 11 -7.49 -59.60 -31.20
C PRO A 11 -7.09 -59.02 -29.85
N LEU A 12 -5.80 -59.09 -29.55
CA LEU A 12 -5.17 -58.38 -28.47
C LEU A 12 -5.46 -56.89 -28.58
N THR A 13 -6.38 -56.41 -27.74
CA THR A 13 -6.64 -54.99 -27.55
C THR A 13 -5.40 -54.36 -26.88
N SER A 14 -4.56 -53.75 -27.72
CA SER A 14 -3.49 -52.88 -27.21
C SER A 14 -4.14 -51.66 -26.53
N ALA A 15 -4.28 -51.76 -25.23
CA ALA A 15 -4.56 -50.60 -24.40
C ALA A 15 -3.31 -49.71 -24.41
N GLY A 16 -3.33 -48.75 -25.32
CA GLY A 16 -2.39 -47.66 -25.30
C GLY A 16 -2.61 -46.86 -24.03
N ASP A 17 -1.73 -47.05 -23.03
CA ASP A 17 -1.58 -46.15 -21.90
C ASP A 17 -1.26 -44.73 -22.43
N ALA A 18 -2.31 -43.93 -22.63
CA ALA A 18 -2.16 -42.52 -22.83
C ALA A 18 -1.62 -41.95 -21.52
N VAL A 19 -0.29 -41.88 -21.45
CA VAL A 19 0.39 -41.10 -20.43
C VAL A 19 -0.14 -39.64 -20.55
N ALA A 20 -1.08 -39.30 -19.71
CA ALA A 20 -1.56 -37.94 -19.59
C ALA A 20 -0.33 -37.07 -19.31
N ALA A 21 0.05 -36.27 -20.30
CA ALA A 21 1.12 -35.29 -20.16
C ALA A 21 0.71 -34.37 -18.99
N HIS A 22 1.43 -34.50 -17.89
CA HIS A 22 1.26 -33.62 -16.72
C HIS A 22 1.70 -32.24 -17.20
N GLU A 23 0.74 -31.35 -17.50
CA GLU A 23 1.06 -29.93 -17.71
C GLU A 23 1.77 -29.42 -16.48
N PRO A 24 2.95 -28.79 -16.60
CA PRO A 24 3.65 -28.26 -15.45
C PRO A 24 2.76 -27.24 -14.76
N GLU A 25 2.40 -27.52 -13.52
CA GLU A 25 1.63 -26.63 -12.65
C GLU A 25 2.33 -25.26 -12.62
N ALA A 26 1.64 -24.20 -13.08
CA ALA A 26 2.20 -22.87 -13.16
C ALA A 26 2.69 -22.42 -11.77
N ALA A 27 3.94 -21.98 -11.70
CA ALA A 27 4.53 -21.52 -10.46
C ALA A 27 3.66 -20.41 -9.81
N PRO A 28 3.45 -20.45 -8.49
CA PRO A 28 2.64 -19.44 -7.84
C PRO A 28 3.21 -18.02 -8.04
N PRO A 29 2.34 -17.02 -8.27
CA PRO A 29 2.79 -15.66 -8.58
C PRO A 29 3.64 -15.07 -7.45
N PRO A 30 4.68 -14.29 -7.78
CA PRO A 30 5.59 -13.74 -6.78
C PRO A 30 4.89 -12.75 -5.86
N ARG A 31 5.00 -12.94 -4.57
CA ARG A 31 4.46 -12.02 -3.57
C ARG A 31 5.21 -10.69 -3.59
N ARG A 32 4.48 -9.58 -3.56
CA ARG A 32 5.03 -8.23 -3.70
C ARG A 32 5.29 -7.51 -2.36
N LEU A 33 5.33 -8.24 -1.25
CA LEU A 33 5.58 -7.67 0.08
C LEU A 33 6.90 -6.87 0.13
N ARG A 34 7.96 -7.36 -0.52
CA ARG A 34 9.25 -6.64 -0.56
C ARG A 34 9.13 -5.28 -1.24
N LEU A 35 8.37 -5.20 -2.34
CA LEU A 35 8.12 -3.92 -3.03
C LEU A 35 7.32 -2.97 -2.14
N LEU A 36 6.25 -3.45 -1.50
CA LEU A 36 5.46 -2.66 -0.56
C LEU A 36 6.35 -2.07 0.54
N LEU A 37 7.16 -2.92 1.19
CA LEU A 37 8.05 -2.47 2.27
C LEU A 37 9.14 -1.51 1.78
N ALA A 38 9.67 -1.71 0.57
CA ALA A 38 10.65 -0.80 -0.01
C ALA A 38 10.05 0.59 -0.27
N VAL A 39 8.85 0.67 -0.86
CA VAL A 39 8.13 1.94 -1.06
C VAL A 39 7.82 2.60 0.28
N ALA A 40 7.32 1.83 1.25
CA ALA A 40 7.04 2.36 2.59
C ALA A 40 8.29 2.90 3.27
N ALA A 41 9.43 2.21 3.15
CA ALA A 41 10.70 2.66 3.73
C ALA A 41 11.19 3.96 3.08
N VAL A 42 11.05 4.11 1.76
CA VAL A 42 11.42 5.34 1.05
C VAL A 42 10.55 6.51 1.52
N VAL A 43 9.22 6.35 1.53
CA VAL A 43 8.28 7.39 1.98
C VAL A 43 8.55 7.77 3.43
N LEU A 44 8.67 6.79 4.32
CA LEU A 44 8.96 7.01 5.75
C LEU A 44 10.29 7.76 5.94
N SER A 45 11.34 7.37 5.22
CA SER A 45 12.65 8.01 5.32
C SER A 45 12.59 9.46 4.85
N LEU A 46 11.93 9.73 3.72
CA LEU A 46 11.74 11.09 3.21
C LEU A 46 10.94 11.94 4.20
N ASP A 47 9.86 11.40 4.78
CA ASP A 47 9.04 12.11 5.75
C ASP A 47 9.84 12.46 7.01
N ILE A 48 10.55 11.49 7.59
CA ILE A 48 11.37 11.73 8.79
C ILE A 48 12.49 12.75 8.50
N VAL A 49 13.21 12.59 7.40
CA VAL A 49 14.32 13.49 7.06
C VAL A 49 13.83 14.92 6.87
N THR A 50 12.76 15.11 6.09
CA THR A 50 12.21 16.44 5.83
C THR A 50 11.65 17.08 7.10
N LYS A 51 10.97 16.34 7.96
CA LYS A 51 10.49 16.83 9.26
C LYS A 51 11.63 17.22 10.21
N VAL A 52 12.72 16.45 10.25
CA VAL A 52 13.90 16.79 11.04
C VAL A 52 14.57 18.05 10.51
N LEU A 53 14.69 18.19 9.20
CA LEU A 53 15.24 19.41 8.58
C LEU A 53 14.34 20.61 8.84
N ALA A 54 13.03 20.46 8.68
CA ALA A 54 12.08 21.54 8.97
C ALA A 54 12.19 22.03 10.44
N VAL A 55 12.26 21.11 11.39
CA VAL A 55 12.40 21.50 12.84
C VAL A 55 13.74 22.17 13.12
N LYS A 56 14.82 21.82 12.41
CA LYS A 56 16.14 22.41 12.62
C LYS A 56 16.35 23.74 11.91
N LEU A 57 15.74 23.92 10.74
CA LEU A 57 16.06 25.05 9.86
C LEU A 57 14.98 26.13 9.83
N LEU A 58 13.73 25.78 10.15
CA LEU A 58 12.63 26.74 10.07
C LEU A 58 12.38 27.42 11.42
N PRO A 59 12.30 28.76 11.46
CA PRO A 59 11.92 29.49 12.64
C PRO A 59 10.44 29.24 12.96
N PRO A 60 10.07 28.92 14.22
CA PRO A 60 8.68 28.72 14.60
C PRO A 60 7.81 29.96 14.32
N GLY A 61 6.68 29.77 13.66
CA GLY A 61 5.70 30.82 13.44
C GLY A 61 6.10 31.90 12.41
N GLN A 62 7.20 31.71 11.72
CA GLN A 62 7.65 32.63 10.65
C GLN A 62 7.67 31.89 9.29
N PRO A 63 6.76 32.22 8.37
CA PRO A 63 6.80 31.65 7.02
C PRO A 63 8.04 32.07 6.26
N VAL A 64 8.73 31.12 5.64
CA VAL A 64 9.84 31.34 4.72
C VAL A 64 9.32 31.20 3.31
N SER A 65 9.32 32.27 2.54
CA SER A 65 8.83 32.28 1.15
C SER A 65 9.70 31.40 0.24
N ILE A 66 9.04 30.58 -0.60
CA ILE A 66 9.68 29.81 -1.67
C ILE A 66 9.26 30.40 -3.02
N ILE A 67 7.95 30.58 -3.23
CA ILE A 67 7.39 31.18 -4.45
C ILE A 67 6.37 32.24 -4.02
N GLY A 68 6.84 33.46 -3.86
CA GLY A 68 6.03 34.55 -3.32
C GLY A 68 5.38 34.17 -1.99
N ASP A 69 4.15 34.60 -1.79
CA ASP A 69 3.35 34.24 -0.62
C ASP A 69 2.52 32.96 -0.84
N THR A 70 2.58 32.39 -2.05
CA THR A 70 1.77 31.22 -2.43
C THR A 70 2.35 29.92 -1.90
N VAL A 71 3.68 29.75 -1.97
CA VAL A 71 4.36 28.56 -1.46
C VAL A 71 5.35 28.97 -0.40
N THR A 72 5.14 28.51 0.82
CA THR A 72 6.01 28.87 1.95
C THR A 72 6.39 27.64 2.77
N TRP A 73 7.54 27.67 3.41
CA TRP A 73 7.87 26.77 4.50
C TRP A 73 7.43 27.40 5.83
N THR A 74 6.48 26.76 6.47
CA THR A 74 5.87 27.26 7.71
C THR A 74 5.80 26.13 8.75
N LEU A 75 6.66 26.19 9.75
CA LEU A 75 6.71 25.14 10.77
C LEU A 75 5.46 25.18 11.66
N VAL A 76 4.65 24.13 11.59
CA VAL A 76 3.44 23.93 12.39
C VAL A 76 3.54 22.61 13.16
N ARG A 77 3.00 22.59 14.37
CA ARG A 77 2.84 21.37 15.18
C ARG A 77 1.35 21.02 15.25
N ASN A 78 0.96 20.04 14.45
CA ASN A 78 -0.42 19.66 14.23
C ASN A 78 -0.88 18.58 15.22
N SER A 79 -1.77 18.93 16.13
CA SER A 79 -2.41 17.98 17.06
C SER A 79 -3.51 17.13 16.42
N GLY A 80 -3.79 17.30 15.12
CA GLY A 80 -4.96 16.74 14.44
C GLY A 80 -6.13 17.72 14.37
N ALA A 81 -5.89 18.98 14.73
CA ALA A 81 -6.89 20.04 14.81
C ALA A 81 -7.20 20.70 13.46
N ALA A 82 -6.97 20.04 12.32
CA ALA A 82 -7.33 20.58 10.99
C ALA A 82 -8.80 21.05 10.90
N PHE A 83 -9.61 20.68 11.89
CA PHE A 83 -11.02 21.07 12.03
C PHE A 83 -11.36 21.75 13.35
N SER A 84 -10.43 22.44 14.01
CA SER A 84 -10.64 23.24 15.24
C SER A 84 -11.45 22.58 16.37
N MET A 85 -12.18 21.51 16.09
CA MET A 85 -13.07 20.79 16.99
C MET A 85 -12.44 19.55 17.64
N ALA A 86 -11.22 19.16 17.23
CA ALA A 86 -10.61 17.89 17.62
C ALA A 86 -9.40 18.05 18.56
N THR A 87 -9.21 19.22 19.18
CA THR A 87 -8.22 19.40 20.24
C THR A 87 -8.57 18.48 21.42
N GLY A 88 -7.83 17.38 21.57
CA GLY A 88 -8.08 16.34 22.59
C GLY A 88 -8.29 14.92 22.01
N TYR A 89 -8.63 14.78 20.75
CA TYR A 89 -8.86 13.49 20.08
C TYR A 89 -7.65 12.97 19.29
N THR A 90 -6.46 13.55 19.46
CA THR A 90 -5.21 13.11 18.80
C THR A 90 -4.97 11.60 18.95
N TRP A 91 -5.28 11.04 20.10
CA TRP A 91 -5.15 9.60 20.37
C TRP A 91 -6.07 8.73 19.48
N VAL A 92 -7.26 9.23 19.12
CA VAL A 92 -8.18 8.52 18.21
C VAL A 92 -7.55 8.44 16.83
N LEU A 93 -6.99 9.53 16.32
CA LEU A 93 -6.28 9.55 15.03
C LEU A 93 -5.08 8.58 15.04
N THR A 94 -4.38 8.51 16.17
CA THR A 94 -3.26 7.57 16.35
C THR A 94 -3.74 6.13 16.31
N LEU A 95 -4.86 5.79 16.94
CA LEU A 95 -5.44 4.46 16.90
C LEU A 95 -5.91 4.08 15.49
N ILE A 96 -6.57 5.00 14.78
CA ILE A 96 -6.99 4.77 13.39
C ILE A 96 -5.76 4.50 12.49
N ALA A 97 -4.73 5.36 12.56
CA ALA A 97 -3.51 5.17 11.80
C ALA A 97 -2.81 3.85 12.13
N THR A 98 -2.79 3.45 13.41
CA THR A 98 -2.25 2.16 13.85
C THR A 98 -3.06 1.00 13.25
N GLY A 99 -4.39 1.08 13.26
CA GLY A 99 -5.26 0.10 12.63
C GLY A 99 -5.01 -0.05 11.13
N VAL A 100 -4.81 1.06 10.42
CA VAL A 100 -4.43 1.08 8.99
C VAL A 100 -3.10 0.36 8.78
N VAL A 101 -2.07 0.67 9.57
CA VAL A 101 -0.75 0.03 9.48
C VAL A 101 -0.86 -1.47 9.68
N VAL A 102 -1.56 -1.93 10.72
CA VAL A 102 -1.78 -3.36 10.99
C VAL A 102 -2.54 -4.03 9.85
N GLY A 103 -3.59 -3.39 9.34
CA GLY A 103 -4.39 -3.89 8.21
C GLY A 103 -3.55 -4.06 6.95
N ILE A 104 -2.69 -3.10 6.62
CA ILE A 104 -1.80 -3.17 5.45
C ILE A 104 -0.77 -4.30 5.62
N PHE A 105 -0.19 -4.49 6.79
CA PHE A 105 0.71 -5.62 7.03
C PHE A 105 0.00 -6.97 6.86
N TRP A 106 -1.24 -7.07 7.31
CA TRP A 106 -2.03 -8.29 7.15
C TRP A 106 -2.37 -8.58 5.68
N MET A 107 -2.83 -7.56 4.93
CA MET A 107 -3.10 -7.64 3.50
C MET A 107 -1.84 -7.92 2.67
N GLY A 108 -0.72 -7.28 3.00
CA GLY A 108 0.53 -7.36 2.26
C GLY A 108 1.09 -8.78 2.11
N ARG A 109 0.71 -9.70 3.01
CA ARG A 109 1.13 -11.11 2.95
C ARG A 109 0.55 -11.86 1.75
N ARG A 110 -0.59 -11.42 1.22
CA ARG A 110 -1.28 -12.04 0.08
C ARG A 110 -1.10 -11.25 -1.23
N LEU A 111 -0.40 -10.14 -1.16
CA LEU A 111 -0.29 -9.19 -2.24
C LEU A 111 0.55 -9.72 -3.40
N VAL A 112 -0.02 -9.70 -4.60
CA VAL A 112 0.61 -10.13 -5.85
C VAL A 112 0.77 -8.97 -6.83
N SER A 113 -0.18 -8.04 -6.89
CA SER A 113 -0.16 -6.90 -7.79
C SER A 113 0.92 -5.88 -7.42
N PRO A 114 1.83 -5.49 -8.35
CA PRO A 114 2.86 -4.50 -8.07
C PRO A 114 2.28 -3.09 -7.84
N TRP A 115 1.21 -2.72 -8.54
CA TRP A 115 0.59 -1.41 -8.40
C TRP A 115 -0.12 -1.25 -7.05
N TRP A 116 -0.77 -2.32 -6.58
CA TRP A 116 -1.30 -2.35 -5.22
C TRP A 116 -0.19 -2.27 -4.17
N ALA A 117 0.98 -2.89 -4.44
CA ALA A 117 2.14 -2.79 -3.55
C ALA A 117 2.66 -1.36 -3.44
N VAL A 118 2.67 -0.61 -4.54
CA VAL A 118 3.06 0.81 -4.54
C VAL A 118 2.05 1.63 -3.74
N GLY A 119 0.74 1.54 -4.04
CA GLY A 119 -0.29 2.30 -3.33
C GLY A 119 -0.32 2.01 -1.83
N LEU A 120 -0.33 0.73 -1.44
CA LEU A 120 -0.29 0.32 -0.04
C LEU A 120 1.02 0.72 0.64
N GLY A 121 2.15 0.67 -0.08
CA GLY A 121 3.44 1.11 0.43
C GLY A 121 3.49 2.62 0.71
N MET A 122 2.90 3.43 -0.15
CA MET A 122 2.75 4.88 0.05
C MET A 122 1.90 5.18 1.29
N ILE A 123 0.76 4.52 1.44
CA ILE A 123 -0.11 4.69 2.61
C ILE A 123 0.61 4.23 3.88
N LEU A 124 1.28 3.07 3.84
CA LEU A 124 2.00 2.53 4.98
C LEU A 124 3.12 3.48 5.43
N GLY A 125 3.97 3.93 4.50
CA GLY A 125 5.08 4.84 4.79
C GLY A 125 4.61 6.17 5.37
N GLY A 126 3.58 6.78 4.78
CA GLY A 126 2.98 8.01 5.27
C GLY A 126 2.31 7.86 6.64
N ALA A 127 1.52 6.79 6.82
CA ALA A 127 0.89 6.53 8.13
C ALA A 127 1.94 6.31 9.22
N MET A 128 3.01 5.55 8.93
CA MET A 128 4.11 5.34 9.88
C MET A 128 4.86 6.65 10.17
N GLY A 129 5.11 7.51 9.19
CA GLY A 129 5.75 8.81 9.39
C GLY A 129 4.98 9.69 10.36
N ASN A 130 3.66 9.78 10.18
CA ASN A 130 2.81 10.52 11.11
C ASN A 130 2.66 9.82 12.48
N LEU A 131 2.72 8.48 12.54
CA LEU A 131 2.73 7.74 13.80
C LEU A 131 4.02 7.96 14.59
N VAL A 132 5.19 8.01 13.94
CA VAL A 132 6.45 8.34 14.61
C VAL A 132 6.32 9.65 15.37
N ASP A 133 5.76 10.69 14.77
CA ASP A 133 5.54 11.95 15.47
C ASP A 133 4.57 11.80 16.65
N ARG A 134 3.46 11.06 16.48
CA ARG A 134 2.45 10.87 17.54
C ARG A 134 2.94 10.04 18.73
N PHE A 135 3.92 9.16 18.51
CA PHE A 135 4.49 8.37 19.60
C PHE A 135 5.67 9.05 20.29
N PHE A 136 6.50 9.80 19.54
CA PHE A 136 7.81 10.23 20.04
C PHE A 136 7.94 11.75 20.25
N ARG A 137 6.95 12.56 19.82
CA ARG A 137 6.98 14.01 20.06
C ARG A 137 6.09 14.43 21.24
N ALA A 138 6.29 15.68 21.69
CA ALA A 138 5.44 16.30 22.71
C ALA A 138 3.98 16.43 22.22
N PRO A 139 3.00 16.35 23.15
CA PRO A 139 3.13 16.29 24.60
C PRO A 139 3.43 14.90 25.17
N GLY A 140 3.43 13.84 24.37
CA GLY A 140 3.76 12.50 24.83
C GLY A 140 3.14 11.39 23.96
N PRO A 141 3.33 10.11 24.32
CA PRO A 141 2.87 8.97 23.52
C PRO A 141 1.38 9.04 23.19
N LEU A 142 1.02 8.66 21.96
CA LEU A 142 -0.33 8.70 21.39
C LEU A 142 -0.91 10.11 21.15
N ARG A 143 -0.33 11.16 21.72
CA ARG A 143 -0.80 12.54 21.65
C ARG A 143 0.20 13.48 21.00
N GLY A 144 1.36 12.99 20.55
CA GLY A 144 2.40 13.78 19.91
C GLY A 144 1.86 14.56 18.71
N HIS A 145 2.34 15.78 18.55
CA HIS A 145 1.96 16.63 17.44
C HIS A 145 2.78 16.30 16.20
N VAL A 146 2.10 16.12 15.09
CA VAL A 146 2.74 15.92 13.79
C VAL A 146 3.41 17.22 13.34
N VAL A 147 4.61 17.10 12.76
CA VAL A 147 5.33 18.23 12.18
C VAL A 147 4.88 18.42 10.75
N ASP A 148 4.24 19.56 10.48
CA ASP A 148 3.87 20.02 9.15
C ASP A 148 4.70 21.25 8.82
N PHE A 149 5.06 21.42 7.53
CA PHE A 149 6.01 22.47 7.16
C PHE A 149 5.82 23.05 5.75
N LEU A 150 5.01 22.42 4.89
CA LEU A 150 4.76 22.92 3.54
C LEU A 150 3.36 23.55 3.46
N SER A 151 3.31 24.85 3.13
CA SER A 151 2.08 25.61 2.90
C SER A 151 1.95 25.93 1.42
N VAL A 152 0.77 25.70 0.83
CA VAL A 152 0.50 26.00 -0.58
C VAL A 152 -0.85 26.73 -0.66
N GLY A 153 -0.79 28.03 -0.91
CA GLY A 153 -1.97 28.89 -1.02
C GLY A 153 -2.88 28.82 0.20
N TRP A 154 -4.13 28.45 -0.05
CA TRP A 154 -5.17 28.29 0.99
C TRP A 154 -5.21 26.91 1.63
N TRP A 155 -4.41 25.94 1.13
CA TRP A 155 -4.38 24.58 1.66
C TRP A 155 -3.77 24.56 3.07
N PRO A 156 -4.28 23.73 3.98
CA PRO A 156 -3.65 23.52 5.27
C PRO A 156 -2.18 23.11 5.15
N VAL A 157 -1.34 23.54 6.08
CA VAL A 157 0.07 23.15 6.10
C VAL A 157 0.17 21.64 6.27
N PHE A 158 1.03 21.00 5.50
CA PHE A 158 1.17 19.55 5.44
C PHE A 158 2.65 19.10 5.38
N ASN A 159 2.89 17.82 5.41
CA ASN A 159 4.21 17.18 5.32
C ASN A 159 4.26 16.15 4.18
N VAL A 160 5.33 15.39 4.05
CA VAL A 160 5.51 14.40 2.97
C VAL A 160 4.58 13.19 3.14
N ALA A 161 4.23 12.81 4.36
CA ALA A 161 3.34 11.69 4.63
C ALA A 161 1.93 11.92 4.06
N ASP A 162 1.40 13.15 4.13
CA ASP A 162 0.02 13.45 3.76
C ASP A 162 -0.25 13.21 2.26
N PRO A 163 0.51 13.81 1.30
CA PRO A 163 0.32 13.51 -0.11
C PRO A 163 0.65 12.05 -0.45
N SER A 164 1.51 11.38 0.31
CA SER A 164 1.78 9.97 0.11
C SER A 164 0.56 9.11 0.46
N VAL A 165 -0.11 9.38 1.58
CA VAL A 165 -1.35 8.69 1.97
C VAL A 165 -2.47 8.97 0.96
N VAL A 166 -2.68 10.23 0.60
CA VAL A 166 -3.72 10.64 -0.36
C VAL A 166 -3.46 10.04 -1.74
N GLY A 167 -2.23 10.17 -2.25
CA GLY A 167 -1.84 9.63 -3.56
C GLY A 167 -1.93 8.11 -3.62
N GLY A 168 -1.51 7.43 -2.54
CA GLY A 168 -1.67 5.98 -2.40
C GLY A 168 -3.14 5.57 -2.41
N ALA A 169 -4.00 6.26 -1.66
CA ALA A 169 -5.43 5.98 -1.64
C ALA A 169 -6.10 6.22 -3.01
N ILE A 170 -5.77 7.32 -3.68
CA ILE A 170 -6.25 7.60 -5.05
C ILE A 170 -5.82 6.48 -6.00
N LEU A 171 -4.57 6.05 -5.94
CA LEU A 171 -4.06 4.96 -6.76
C LEU A 171 -4.87 3.67 -6.55
N LEU A 172 -5.14 3.29 -5.29
CA LEU A 172 -5.92 2.09 -5.00
C LEU A 172 -7.37 2.19 -5.50
N VAL A 173 -7.99 3.35 -5.36
CA VAL A 173 -9.35 3.60 -5.89
C VAL A 173 -9.35 3.47 -7.41
N VAL A 174 -8.39 4.08 -8.10
CA VAL A 174 -8.25 3.97 -9.56
C VAL A 174 -8.06 2.51 -9.98
N LEU A 175 -7.16 1.77 -9.35
CA LEU A 175 -6.95 0.36 -9.65
C LEU A 175 -8.23 -0.46 -9.44
N SER A 176 -8.97 -0.19 -8.38
CA SER A 176 -10.24 -0.86 -8.07
C SER A 176 -11.30 -0.59 -9.13
N ILE A 177 -11.45 0.66 -9.58
CA ILE A 177 -12.40 1.05 -10.64
C ILE A 177 -12.08 0.35 -11.97
N PHE A 178 -10.78 0.22 -12.30
CA PHE A 178 -10.34 -0.45 -13.53
C PHE A 178 -10.26 -1.98 -13.40
N GLY A 179 -10.68 -2.57 -12.28
CA GLY A 179 -10.74 -4.02 -12.08
C GLY A 179 -9.37 -4.69 -11.94
N PHE A 180 -8.39 -3.97 -11.38
CA PHE A 180 -7.10 -4.57 -10.99
C PHE A 180 -7.22 -5.08 -9.55
N ASP A 181 -7.20 -6.39 -9.37
CA ASP A 181 -7.24 -7.00 -8.04
C ASP A 181 -5.86 -7.02 -7.37
N PHE A 182 -5.85 -7.08 -6.03
CA PHE A 182 -4.62 -7.09 -5.24
C PHE A 182 -3.92 -8.46 -5.24
N ASP A 183 -4.67 -9.55 -5.44
CA ASP A 183 -4.22 -10.94 -5.38
C ASP A 183 -4.04 -11.59 -6.76
N THR A 184 -4.30 -10.87 -7.85
CA THR A 184 -4.10 -11.34 -9.23
C THR A 184 -3.06 -10.50 -9.96
N VAL A 185 -2.36 -11.12 -10.95
CA VAL A 185 -1.42 -10.44 -11.84
C VAL A 185 -2.17 -10.04 -13.10
N GLY A 186 -2.78 -8.87 -13.09
CA GLY A 186 -3.44 -8.34 -14.26
C GLY A 186 -4.93 -8.04 -14.09
N ARG A 187 -5.54 -7.61 -15.18
CA ARG A 187 -6.95 -7.27 -15.25
C ARG A 187 -7.78 -8.55 -15.22
N ARG A 188 -8.79 -8.61 -14.39
CA ARG A 188 -9.76 -9.70 -14.42
C ARG A 188 -10.42 -9.70 -15.80
N ASN A 189 -10.18 -10.75 -16.59
CA ASN A 189 -10.99 -11.00 -17.77
C ASN A 189 -12.40 -11.34 -17.28
N THR A 190 -13.29 -10.37 -17.32
CA THR A 190 -14.73 -10.60 -17.29
C THR A 190 -15.13 -11.21 -18.64
N GLU A 191 -14.69 -12.42 -18.91
CA GLU A 191 -15.41 -13.24 -19.88
C GLU A 191 -16.58 -13.87 -19.15
N SER A 192 -17.71 -13.18 -19.31
CA SER A 192 -19.04 -13.70 -19.19
C SER A 192 -19.11 -15.07 -19.85
N LYS A 193 -19.47 -16.08 -19.08
CA LYS A 193 -20.13 -17.23 -19.63
C LYS A 193 -21.56 -16.79 -19.93
N GLU A 194 -21.85 -16.47 -21.17
CA GLU A 194 -23.15 -16.68 -21.79
C GLU A 194 -23.17 -18.07 -22.41
#